data_dfd2f0434a21ad03b87eb77e3993ec36
#
_entry.id   dfd2f0434a21ad03b87eb77e3993ec36
#
_cell.length_a   1.000
_cell.length_b   1.000
_cell.length_c   1.000
_cell.angle_alpha   90.00
_cell.angle_beta   90.00
_cell.angle_gamma   90.00
#
_symmetry.space_group_name_H-M   'P 1'
#
loop_
_entity.id
_entity.type
_entity.pdbx_description
1 polymer ?
#
loop_
_entity_poly.entity_id
_entity_poly.type
_entity_poly.pdbx_seq_one_letter_code
_entity_poly.pdbx_strand_id
1 'polypeptide(L)'
;MNANINTFSKGMKRQAAIILALSARPQYLFLDETFDGLDPIKRNTVRNIIYDDIVSRRATAILASHSLRELEDTCDQLALLHRGGLVFERDIQNLKTSLFKVQLGYTEPFDRALFEGIDMLSYRQSGSVATLIARGDCDALRHELASRSPAPVILDILPLSLEEVFIYELDALGYSDGLREYGEHKEVHHD
;
A
#
# COMPACT_ATOMS: atom_id res chain seq x y z
N MET A 1 -10.90 -0.03 41.90
CA MET A 1 -11.12 1.21 41.11
C MET A 1 -12.29 0.98 40.15
N ASN A 2 -13.44 1.59 40.43
CA ASN A 2 -14.63 1.48 39.57
C ASN A 2 -14.75 2.78 38.75
N ALA A 3 -14.01 2.87 37.64
CA ALA A 3 -14.17 3.99 36.72
C ALA A 3 -15.39 3.74 35.81
N ASN A 4 -16.26 4.74 35.70
CA ASN A 4 -17.41 4.65 34.80
C ASN A 4 -16.93 4.82 33.35
N ILE A 5 -17.25 3.87 32.46
CA ILE A 5 -16.85 3.87 31.05
C ILE A 5 -17.33 5.13 30.29
N ASN A 6 -18.38 5.79 30.80
CA ASN A 6 -18.88 7.04 30.21
C ASN A 6 -17.89 8.21 30.37
N THR A 7 -16.97 8.13 31.36
CA THR A 7 -15.93 9.15 31.60
C THR A 7 -14.66 8.90 30.78
N PHE A 8 -14.59 7.80 30.03
CA PHE A 8 -13.44 7.47 29.20
C PHE A 8 -13.35 8.37 27.96
N SER A 9 -12.13 8.78 27.60
CA SER A 9 -11.88 9.41 26.32
C SER A 9 -12.21 8.44 25.17
N LYS A 10 -12.35 8.97 23.92
CA LYS A 10 -12.60 8.13 22.73
C LYS A 10 -11.56 7.01 22.62
N GLY A 11 -10.28 7.34 22.80
CA GLY A 11 -9.18 6.34 22.75
C GLY A 11 -9.25 5.32 23.89
N MET A 12 -9.59 5.72 25.12
CA MET A 12 -9.78 4.77 26.23
C MET A 12 -10.94 3.80 25.99
N LYS A 13 -12.06 4.30 25.45
CA LYS A 13 -13.20 3.45 25.07
C LYS A 13 -12.79 2.42 24.01
N ARG A 14 -12.00 2.85 23.00
CA ARG A 14 -11.49 1.98 21.95
C ARG A 14 -10.57 0.89 22.54
N GLN A 15 -9.62 1.26 23.38
CA GLN A 15 -8.74 0.30 24.07
C GLN A 15 -9.52 -0.70 24.92
N ALA A 16 -10.52 -0.24 25.67
CA ALA A 16 -11.37 -1.12 26.46
C ALA A 16 -12.17 -2.11 25.60
N ALA A 17 -12.70 -1.66 24.46
CA ALA A 17 -13.41 -2.53 23.50
C ALA A 17 -12.49 -3.62 22.93
N ILE A 18 -11.25 -3.27 22.56
CA ILE A 18 -10.26 -4.22 22.05
C ILE A 18 -9.90 -5.25 23.11
N ILE A 19 -9.64 -4.81 24.36
CA ILE A 19 -9.34 -5.72 25.48
C ILE A 19 -10.49 -6.70 25.69
N LEU A 20 -11.74 -6.23 25.67
CA LEU A 20 -12.91 -7.09 25.83
C LEU A 20 -13.05 -8.09 24.69
N ALA A 21 -12.85 -7.65 23.43
CA ALA A 21 -12.91 -8.50 22.26
C ALA A 21 -11.84 -9.62 22.31
N LEU A 22 -10.60 -9.28 22.65
CA LEU A 22 -9.51 -10.25 22.79
C LEU A 22 -9.73 -11.20 23.98
N SER A 23 -10.30 -10.70 25.09
CA SER A 23 -10.61 -11.50 26.27
C SER A 23 -11.63 -12.61 26.00
N ALA A 24 -12.51 -12.41 25.03
CA ALA A 24 -13.46 -13.43 24.56
C ALA A 24 -12.79 -14.56 23.78
N ARG A 25 -11.51 -14.41 23.40
CA ARG A 25 -10.69 -15.37 22.64
C ARG A 25 -11.39 -15.91 21.38
N PRO A 26 -11.93 -15.06 20.50
CA PRO A 26 -12.64 -15.50 19.30
C PRO A 26 -11.66 -16.15 18.31
N GLN A 27 -12.16 -17.09 17.50
CA GLN A 27 -11.39 -17.65 16.38
C GLN A 27 -11.28 -16.65 15.22
N TYR A 28 -12.30 -15.80 15.02
CA TYR A 28 -12.33 -14.73 14.03
C TYR A 28 -12.58 -13.40 14.74
N LEU A 29 -11.70 -12.44 14.54
CA LEU A 29 -11.78 -11.10 15.11
C LEU A 29 -11.99 -10.07 13.99
N PHE A 30 -13.13 -9.37 14.03
CA PHE A 30 -13.45 -8.31 13.08
C PHE A 30 -13.14 -6.95 13.72
N LEU A 31 -12.32 -6.15 13.05
CA LEU A 31 -11.81 -4.88 13.51
C LEU A 31 -12.14 -3.81 12.48
N ASP A 32 -13.05 -2.90 12.83
CA ASP A 32 -13.47 -1.81 11.95
C ASP A 32 -12.93 -0.48 12.48
N GLU A 33 -12.08 0.19 11.66
CA GLU A 33 -11.42 1.45 11.98
C GLU A 33 -10.79 1.45 13.40
N THR A 34 -10.17 0.32 13.76
CA THR A 34 -9.80 0.03 15.15
C THR A 34 -8.73 0.97 15.70
N PHE A 35 -7.84 1.47 14.86
CA PHE A 35 -6.74 2.34 15.28
C PHE A 35 -7.09 3.83 15.26
N ASP A 36 -8.28 4.18 14.79
CA ASP A 36 -8.73 5.55 14.73
C ASP A 36 -8.81 6.21 16.12
N GLY A 37 -8.26 7.44 16.20
CA GLY A 37 -8.26 8.21 17.44
C GLY A 37 -7.26 7.72 18.50
N LEU A 38 -6.38 6.78 18.16
CA LEU A 38 -5.22 6.43 18.97
C LEU A 38 -4.00 7.26 18.54
N ASP A 39 -3.22 7.71 19.52
CA ASP A 39 -1.90 8.29 19.23
C ASP A 39 -0.95 7.20 18.69
N PRO A 40 0.14 7.57 17.97
CA PRO A 40 1.04 6.61 17.33
C PRO A 40 1.63 5.55 18.28
N ILE A 41 1.92 5.92 19.52
CA ILE A 41 2.51 5.00 20.51
C ILE A 41 1.47 3.96 20.92
N LYS A 42 0.26 4.39 21.25
CA LYS A 42 -0.84 3.49 21.63
C LYS A 42 -1.27 2.62 20.46
N ARG A 43 -1.28 3.15 19.22
CA ARG A 43 -1.55 2.38 18.01
C ARG A 43 -0.60 1.21 17.87
N ASN A 44 0.71 1.45 17.98
CA ASN A 44 1.71 0.39 17.92
C ASN A 44 1.55 -0.64 19.05
N THR A 45 1.26 -0.19 20.27
CA THR A 45 1.04 -1.08 21.40
C THR A 45 -0.16 -1.99 21.16
N VAL A 46 -1.28 -1.42 20.71
CA VAL A 46 -2.52 -2.19 20.44
C VAL A 46 -2.31 -3.17 19.28
N ARG A 47 -1.62 -2.74 18.21
CA ARG A 47 -1.27 -3.61 17.09
C ARG A 47 -0.47 -4.83 17.54
N ASN A 48 0.57 -4.63 18.34
CA ASN A 48 1.40 -5.72 18.85
C ASN A 48 0.59 -6.68 19.73
N ILE A 49 -0.28 -6.16 20.60
CA ILE A 49 -1.15 -7.01 21.44
C ILE A 49 -2.08 -7.86 20.57
N ILE A 50 -2.70 -7.27 19.54
CA ILE A 50 -3.57 -8.02 18.62
C ILE A 50 -2.76 -9.07 17.88
N TYR A 51 -1.60 -8.72 17.34
CA TYR A 51 -0.72 -9.62 16.60
C TYR A 51 -0.30 -10.82 17.48
N ASP A 52 0.23 -10.57 18.67
CA ASP A 52 0.69 -11.61 19.59
C ASP A 52 -0.45 -12.57 19.99
N ASP A 53 -1.65 -12.03 20.26
CA ASP A 53 -2.83 -12.82 20.61
C ASP A 53 -3.28 -13.70 19.43
N ILE A 54 -3.38 -13.12 18.22
CA ILE A 54 -3.79 -13.83 16.99
C ILE A 54 -2.80 -14.96 16.66
N VAL A 55 -1.49 -14.65 16.64
CA VAL A 55 -0.44 -15.64 16.33
C VAL A 55 -0.42 -16.77 17.38
N SER A 56 -0.45 -16.43 18.67
CA SER A 56 -0.39 -17.43 19.75
C SER A 56 -1.56 -18.41 19.72
N ARG A 57 -2.72 -17.98 19.26
CA ARG A 57 -3.95 -18.81 19.21
C ARG A 57 -4.24 -19.39 17.83
N ARG A 58 -3.47 -19.01 16.78
CA ARG A 58 -3.79 -19.31 15.38
C ARG A 58 -5.20 -18.86 15.00
N ALA A 59 -5.58 -17.68 15.47
CA ALA A 59 -6.84 -17.04 15.13
C ALA A 59 -6.69 -16.19 13.84
N THR A 60 -7.79 -15.70 13.32
CA THR A 60 -7.79 -14.82 12.14
C THR A 60 -8.35 -13.45 12.53
N ALA A 61 -7.62 -12.38 12.18
CA ALA A 61 -8.14 -11.02 12.27
C ALA A 61 -8.51 -10.51 10.86
N ILE A 62 -9.68 -9.88 10.76
CA ILE A 62 -10.13 -9.18 9.56
C ILE A 62 -10.24 -7.71 9.94
N LEU A 63 -9.37 -6.90 9.32
CA LEU A 63 -9.25 -5.48 9.61
C LEU A 63 -9.82 -4.66 8.45
N ALA A 64 -10.75 -3.75 8.74
CA ALA A 64 -11.21 -2.73 7.80
C ALA A 64 -10.61 -1.38 8.21
N SER A 65 -9.97 -0.70 7.26
CA SER A 65 -9.40 0.64 7.44
C SER A 65 -9.39 1.40 6.12
N HIS A 66 -9.52 2.72 6.19
CA HIS A 66 -9.29 3.62 5.06
C HIS A 66 -7.79 3.98 4.89
N SER A 67 -6.93 3.55 5.81
CA SER A 67 -5.49 3.77 5.77
C SER A 67 -4.76 2.56 5.22
N LEU A 68 -4.34 2.60 3.96
CA LEU A 68 -3.54 1.54 3.33
C LEU A 68 -2.23 1.30 4.08
N ARG A 69 -1.64 2.35 4.66
CA ARG A 69 -0.43 2.23 5.48
C ARG A 69 -0.66 1.38 6.74
N GLU A 70 -1.82 1.52 7.39
CA GLU A 70 -2.16 0.66 8.54
C GLU A 70 -2.31 -0.80 8.13
N LEU A 71 -2.95 -1.05 6.99
CA LEU A 71 -3.11 -2.40 6.44
C LEU A 71 -1.76 -2.99 6.05
N GLU A 72 -0.88 -2.21 5.42
CA GLU A 72 0.48 -2.62 5.05
C GLU A 72 1.31 -3.06 6.26
N ASP A 73 1.19 -2.31 7.37
CA ASP A 73 1.95 -2.59 8.60
C ASP A 73 1.37 -3.74 9.43
N THR A 74 0.15 -4.22 9.14
CA THR A 74 -0.60 -5.08 10.07
C THR A 74 -1.10 -6.37 9.43
N CYS A 75 -1.34 -6.39 8.12
CA CYS A 75 -2.00 -7.49 7.42
C CYS A 75 -1.05 -8.22 6.46
N ASP A 76 -1.30 -9.50 6.22
CA ASP A 76 -0.61 -10.31 5.21
C ASP A 76 -1.34 -10.26 3.87
N GLN A 77 -2.67 -10.15 3.91
CA GLN A 77 -3.56 -10.16 2.75
C GLN A 77 -4.36 -8.87 2.68
N LEU A 78 -4.57 -8.37 1.47
CA LEU A 78 -5.41 -7.22 1.19
C LEU A 78 -6.55 -7.61 0.26
N ALA A 79 -7.76 -7.23 0.63
CA ALA A 79 -8.95 -7.36 -0.21
C ALA A 79 -9.62 -6.02 -0.42
N LEU A 80 -10.00 -5.72 -1.66
CA LEU A 80 -10.79 -4.53 -1.98
C LEU A 80 -12.24 -4.91 -2.24
N LEU A 81 -13.13 -4.32 -1.47
CA LEU A 81 -14.57 -4.40 -1.67
C LEU A 81 -15.10 -3.10 -2.30
N HIS A 82 -15.85 -3.20 -3.37
CA HIS A 82 -16.53 -2.07 -4.01
C HIS A 82 -17.94 -2.44 -4.40
N ARG A 83 -18.93 -1.61 -4.01
CA ARG A 83 -20.37 -1.81 -4.30
C ARG A 83 -20.87 -3.22 -3.94
N GLY A 84 -20.39 -3.78 -2.83
CA GLY A 84 -20.77 -5.10 -2.35
C GLY A 84 -20.10 -6.28 -3.05
N GLY A 85 -19.19 -6.03 -3.97
CA GLY A 85 -18.40 -7.06 -4.67
C GLY A 85 -16.93 -7.03 -4.27
N LEU A 86 -16.28 -8.19 -4.31
CA LEU A 86 -14.84 -8.33 -4.18
C LEU A 86 -14.18 -7.95 -5.52
N VAL A 87 -13.37 -6.88 -5.53
CA VAL A 87 -12.66 -6.42 -6.73
C VAL A 87 -11.37 -7.22 -6.91
N PHE A 88 -10.60 -7.35 -5.85
CA PHE A 88 -9.43 -8.22 -5.81
C PHE A 88 -9.10 -8.66 -4.37
N GLU A 89 -8.34 -9.73 -4.28
CA GLU A 89 -7.67 -10.22 -3.08
C GLU A 89 -6.22 -10.57 -3.45
N ARG A 90 -5.26 -10.06 -2.72
CA ARG A 90 -3.82 -10.24 -2.97
C ARG A 90 -3.04 -10.29 -1.66
N ASP A 91 -1.96 -11.04 -1.70
CA ASP A 91 -0.88 -10.95 -0.71
C ASP A 91 -0.19 -9.58 -0.81
N ILE A 92 0.04 -8.91 0.33
CA ILE A 92 0.60 -7.55 0.38
C ILE A 92 2.05 -7.55 -0.12
N GLN A 93 2.86 -8.57 0.21
CA GLN A 93 4.24 -8.62 -0.24
C GLN A 93 4.30 -8.81 -1.76
N ASN A 94 3.45 -9.68 -2.32
CA ASN A 94 3.35 -9.86 -3.76
C ASN A 94 2.90 -8.59 -4.48
N LEU A 95 1.95 -7.83 -3.89
CA LEU A 95 1.56 -6.53 -4.43
C LEU A 95 2.75 -5.55 -4.47
N LYS A 96 3.49 -5.42 -3.38
CA LYS A 96 4.63 -4.49 -3.25
C LYS A 96 5.79 -4.83 -4.19
N THR A 97 5.93 -6.10 -4.56
CA THR A 97 6.97 -6.56 -5.48
C THR A 97 6.51 -6.71 -6.92
N SER A 98 5.27 -6.33 -7.23
CA SER A 98 4.71 -6.45 -8.56
C SER A 98 4.97 -5.26 -9.48
N LEU A 99 5.15 -4.07 -8.90
CA LEU A 99 5.30 -2.81 -9.63
C LEU A 99 6.49 -2.01 -9.11
N PHE A 100 7.22 -1.42 -10.04
CA PHE A 100 8.38 -0.58 -9.76
C PHE A 100 8.30 0.75 -10.49
N LYS A 101 8.77 1.80 -9.82
CA LYS A 101 9.05 3.09 -10.44
C LYS A 101 10.47 3.04 -10.98
N VAL A 102 10.62 3.13 -12.29
CA VAL A 102 11.90 3.12 -12.99
C VAL A 102 12.21 4.52 -13.48
N GLN A 103 13.36 5.06 -13.11
CA GLN A 103 13.87 6.34 -13.59
C GLN A 103 15.10 6.10 -14.44
N LEU A 104 15.06 6.61 -15.68
CA LEU A 104 16.15 6.46 -16.65
C LEU A 104 16.58 7.83 -17.14
N GLY A 105 17.90 8.07 -17.15
CA GLY A 105 18.49 9.26 -17.74
C GLY A 105 19.32 8.91 -18.95
N TYR A 106 19.25 9.70 -20.01
CA TYR A 106 19.96 9.51 -21.26
C TYR A 106 20.72 10.77 -21.67
N THR A 107 21.87 10.58 -22.31
CA THR A 107 22.61 11.67 -22.95
C THR A 107 22.25 11.88 -24.42
N GLU A 108 21.72 10.84 -25.04
CA GLU A 108 21.24 10.85 -26.43
C GLU A 108 19.72 11.00 -26.49
N PRO A 109 19.17 11.58 -27.57
CA PRO A 109 17.74 11.60 -27.77
C PRO A 109 17.15 10.19 -27.82
N PHE A 110 16.01 10.03 -27.18
CA PHE A 110 15.27 8.76 -27.15
C PHE A 110 13.76 9.07 -27.20
N ASP A 111 12.96 8.06 -27.50
CA ASP A 111 11.51 8.14 -27.48
C ASP A 111 10.89 6.93 -26.77
N ARG A 112 9.57 6.89 -26.72
CA ARG A 112 8.82 5.82 -26.07
C ARG A 112 9.07 4.44 -26.72
N ALA A 113 9.42 4.36 -27.98
CA ALA A 113 9.68 3.11 -28.68
C ALA A 113 10.85 2.33 -28.06
N LEU A 114 11.79 3.05 -27.40
CA LEU A 114 12.89 2.43 -26.65
C LEU A 114 12.41 1.46 -25.57
N PHE A 115 11.18 1.61 -25.08
CA PHE A 115 10.61 0.80 -24.00
C PHE A 115 9.58 -0.24 -24.50
N GLU A 116 9.55 -0.48 -25.81
CA GLU A 116 8.65 -1.48 -26.39
C GLU A 116 8.96 -2.88 -25.84
N GLY A 117 7.91 -3.62 -25.47
CA GLY A 117 8.01 -4.95 -24.85
C GLY A 117 8.10 -4.92 -23.32
N ILE A 118 8.31 -3.76 -22.68
CA ILE A 118 8.19 -3.62 -21.21
C ILE A 118 6.71 -3.55 -20.85
N ASP A 119 6.27 -4.39 -19.91
CA ASP A 119 4.92 -4.28 -19.32
C ASP A 119 4.85 -3.05 -18.41
N MET A 120 4.43 -1.91 -18.98
CA MET A 120 4.37 -0.63 -18.27
C MET A 120 2.95 -0.09 -18.19
N LEU A 121 2.55 0.30 -16.97
CA LEU A 121 1.26 0.93 -16.68
C LEU A 121 1.29 2.45 -16.94
N SER A 122 2.45 3.08 -16.80
CA SER A 122 2.63 4.52 -16.98
C SER A 122 3.98 4.84 -17.60
N TYR A 123 4.00 5.88 -18.44
CA TYR A 123 5.21 6.46 -19.03
C TYR A 123 5.13 7.97 -18.99
N ARG A 124 6.17 8.60 -18.49
CA ARG A 124 6.35 10.06 -18.52
C ARG A 124 7.77 10.36 -18.96
N GLN A 125 7.93 11.32 -19.88
CA GLN A 125 9.23 11.83 -20.31
C GLN A 125 9.33 13.32 -19.99
N SER A 126 10.45 13.74 -19.42
CA SER A 126 10.79 15.13 -19.17
C SER A 126 12.22 15.37 -19.61
N GLY A 127 12.40 15.96 -20.79
CA GLY A 127 13.72 16.16 -21.39
C GLY A 127 14.47 14.83 -21.60
N SER A 128 15.62 14.70 -20.97
CA SER A 128 16.49 13.52 -21.04
C SER A 128 16.17 12.44 -20.01
N VAL A 129 15.07 12.59 -19.25
CA VAL A 129 14.67 11.64 -18.21
C VAL A 129 13.34 10.99 -18.57
N ALA A 130 13.30 9.65 -18.52
CA ALA A 130 12.07 8.87 -18.55
C ALA A 130 11.73 8.35 -17.15
N THR A 131 10.45 8.34 -16.84
CA THR A 131 9.90 7.68 -15.64
C THR A 131 8.84 6.69 -16.09
N LEU A 132 9.00 5.42 -15.69
CA LEU A 132 8.08 4.33 -15.99
C LEU A 132 7.49 3.80 -14.68
N ILE A 133 6.25 3.34 -14.75
CA ILE A 133 5.72 2.38 -13.79
C ILE A 133 5.65 1.05 -14.52
N ALA A 134 6.52 0.13 -14.16
CA ALA A 134 6.68 -1.14 -14.85
C ALA A 134 6.33 -2.31 -13.95
N ARG A 135 5.70 -3.33 -14.54
CA ARG A 135 5.39 -4.61 -13.89
C ARG A 135 6.49 -5.62 -14.21
N GLY A 136 6.87 -6.41 -13.21
CA GLY A 136 7.82 -7.49 -13.42
C GLY A 136 8.76 -7.72 -12.24
N ASP A 137 9.81 -8.47 -12.51
CA ASP A 137 10.92 -8.71 -11.58
C ASP A 137 11.96 -7.59 -11.67
N CYS A 138 12.41 -7.09 -10.53
CA CYS A 138 13.34 -5.96 -10.46
C CYS A 138 14.67 -6.22 -11.19
N ASP A 139 15.23 -7.43 -11.04
CA ASP A 139 16.53 -7.77 -11.62
C ASP A 139 16.40 -7.99 -13.14
N ALA A 140 15.32 -8.63 -13.57
CA ALA A 140 15.01 -8.80 -14.99
C ALA A 140 14.81 -7.45 -15.69
N LEU A 141 14.03 -6.53 -15.09
CA LEU A 141 13.82 -5.17 -15.60
C LEU A 141 15.13 -4.40 -15.69
N ARG A 142 15.98 -4.49 -14.67
CA ARG A 142 17.29 -3.84 -14.65
C ARG A 142 18.17 -4.35 -15.80
N HIS A 143 18.27 -5.65 -15.95
CA HIS A 143 19.11 -6.25 -16.99
C HIS A 143 18.58 -5.89 -18.40
N GLU A 144 17.28 -5.97 -18.61
CA GLU A 144 16.66 -5.64 -19.88
C GLU A 144 16.87 -4.16 -20.24
N LEU A 145 16.57 -3.25 -19.33
CA LEU A 145 16.70 -1.80 -19.59
C LEU A 145 18.15 -1.35 -19.77
N ALA A 146 19.09 -1.94 -19.03
CA ALA A 146 20.52 -1.64 -19.18
C ALA A 146 21.10 -2.12 -20.53
N SER A 147 20.51 -3.13 -21.16
CA SER A 147 20.96 -3.70 -22.43
C SER A 147 20.44 -2.95 -23.67
N ARG A 148 19.52 -1.97 -23.47
CA ARG A 148 18.90 -1.21 -24.58
C ARG A 148 19.84 -0.18 -25.17
N SER A 149 19.63 0.20 -26.45
CA SER A 149 20.43 1.22 -27.14
C SER A 149 19.53 2.36 -27.63
N PRO A 150 19.82 3.62 -27.23
CA PRO A 150 20.96 4.03 -26.39
C PRO A 150 20.86 3.51 -24.96
N ALA A 151 22.01 3.23 -24.35
CA ALA A 151 22.07 2.80 -22.97
C ALA A 151 21.80 3.95 -22.00
N PRO A 152 21.02 3.75 -20.92
CA PRO A 152 20.81 4.78 -19.92
C PRO A 152 22.10 5.04 -19.13
N VAL A 153 22.38 6.32 -18.83
CA VAL A 153 23.48 6.74 -17.92
C VAL A 153 23.03 6.74 -16.46
N ILE A 154 21.71 6.81 -16.24
CA ILE A 154 21.08 6.64 -14.92
C ILE A 154 19.99 5.58 -15.07
N LEU A 155 19.97 4.61 -14.18
CA LEU A 155 18.93 3.58 -14.10
C LEU A 155 18.65 3.27 -12.64
N ASP A 156 17.61 3.90 -12.11
CA ASP A 156 17.12 3.67 -10.76
C ASP A 156 15.80 2.91 -10.80
N ILE A 157 15.71 1.82 -10.04
CA ILE A 157 14.48 1.05 -9.87
C ILE A 157 14.11 1.13 -8.39
N LEU A 158 12.96 1.74 -8.12
CA LEU A 158 12.48 2.05 -6.79
C LEU A 158 11.19 1.27 -6.52
N PRO A 159 11.04 0.66 -5.34
CA PRO A 159 9.78 0.06 -4.95
C PRO A 159 8.72 1.16 -4.78
N LEU A 160 7.49 0.84 -5.11
CA LEU A 160 6.34 1.69 -4.83
C LEU A 160 5.81 1.41 -3.41
N SER A 161 5.22 2.42 -2.79
CA SER A 161 4.39 2.24 -1.60
C SER A 161 3.13 1.43 -1.93
N LEU A 162 2.53 0.78 -0.94
CA LEU A 162 1.27 0.06 -1.16
C LEU A 162 0.17 0.99 -1.70
N GLU A 163 0.13 2.25 -1.27
CA GLU A 163 -0.81 3.26 -1.78
C GLU A 163 -0.62 3.50 -3.28
N GLU A 164 0.63 3.64 -3.74
CA GLU A 164 0.93 3.85 -5.16
C GLU A 164 0.57 2.61 -5.98
N VAL A 165 0.96 1.42 -5.53
CA VAL A 165 0.61 0.15 -6.19
C VAL A 165 -0.91 0.02 -6.30
N PHE A 166 -1.64 0.31 -5.21
CA PHE A 166 -3.09 0.23 -5.17
C PHE A 166 -3.76 1.15 -6.20
N ILE A 167 -3.28 2.39 -6.34
CA ILE A 167 -3.77 3.36 -7.33
C ILE A 167 -3.56 2.82 -8.76
N TYR A 168 -2.37 2.32 -9.08
CA TYR A 168 -2.08 1.80 -10.41
C TYR A 168 -2.85 0.51 -10.74
N GLU A 169 -3.03 -0.38 -9.76
CA GLU A 169 -3.84 -1.61 -9.94
C GLU A 169 -5.32 -1.26 -10.16
N LEU A 170 -5.88 -0.29 -9.43
CA LEU A 170 -7.25 0.17 -9.64
C LEU A 170 -7.45 0.84 -10.99
N ASP A 171 -6.50 1.67 -11.43
CA ASP A 171 -6.53 2.31 -12.74
C ASP A 171 -6.52 1.26 -13.86
N ALA A 172 -5.67 0.25 -13.74
CA ALA A 172 -5.60 -0.88 -14.67
C ALA A 172 -6.91 -1.71 -14.74
N LEU A 173 -7.67 -1.76 -13.64
CA LEU A 173 -8.99 -2.41 -13.56
C LEU A 173 -10.14 -1.51 -14.02
N GLY A 174 -9.87 -0.26 -14.44
CA GLY A 174 -10.87 0.68 -14.94
C GLY A 174 -11.64 1.42 -13.84
N TYR A 175 -11.14 1.45 -12.61
CA TYR A 175 -11.75 2.16 -11.47
C TYR A 175 -11.22 3.60 -11.30
N SER A 176 -10.70 4.22 -12.37
CA SER A 176 -10.00 5.51 -12.34
C SER A 176 -10.85 6.75 -12.03
N ASP A 177 -12.18 6.68 -12.18
CA ASP A 177 -13.05 7.87 -12.07
C ASP A 177 -13.15 8.50 -10.66
N GLY A 178 -12.66 7.81 -9.62
CA GLY A 178 -12.64 8.34 -8.24
C GLY A 178 -11.26 8.65 -7.67
N LEU A 179 -10.19 8.29 -8.37
CA LEU A 179 -8.83 8.29 -7.79
C LEU A 179 -7.96 9.45 -8.26
N ARG A 180 -8.33 10.17 -9.32
CA ARG A 180 -7.59 11.36 -9.79
C ARG A 180 -7.56 12.48 -8.76
N GLU A 181 -8.57 12.57 -7.90
CA GLU A 181 -8.59 13.54 -6.79
C GLU A 181 -7.57 13.22 -5.68
N TYR A 182 -7.15 11.96 -5.51
CA TYR A 182 -6.18 11.57 -4.46
C TYR A 182 -4.72 11.79 -4.87
N GLY A 183 -4.40 11.74 -6.17
CA GLY A 183 -3.04 11.91 -6.69
C GLY A 183 -2.61 13.36 -6.84
N GLU A 184 -3.52 14.26 -7.18
CA GLU A 184 -3.21 15.67 -7.46
C GLU A 184 -2.98 16.52 -6.19
N HIS A 185 -3.44 16.08 -5.01
CA HIS A 185 -3.26 16.83 -3.76
C HIS A 185 -1.89 16.67 -3.08
N LYS A 186 -1.01 15.77 -3.55
CA LYS A 186 0.33 15.57 -2.95
C LYS A 186 1.47 16.30 -3.69
N GLU A 187 1.24 16.89 -4.88
CA GLU A 187 2.29 17.63 -5.60
C GLU A 187 2.42 19.12 -5.24
N VAL A 188 1.64 19.67 -4.30
CA VAL A 188 1.57 21.13 -4.04
C VAL A 188 2.15 21.56 -2.67
N HIS A 189 2.97 20.81 -2.00
CA HIS A 189 3.68 21.34 -0.83
C HIS A 189 5.11 20.81 -0.73
N HIS A 190 6.02 21.38 -1.53
CA HIS A 190 7.43 21.59 -1.19
C HIS A 190 7.89 22.87 -1.90
N ASP A 191 7.65 24.00 -1.25
CA ASP A 191 8.46 25.21 -1.30
C ASP A 191 9.21 25.36 0.01
#